data_9e46f0c5a794e5f10ce4711a76a7092b
#
_entry.id   9e46f0c5a794e5f10ce4711a76a7092b
#
_cell.length_a   1.000
_cell.length_b   1.000
_cell.length_c   1.000
_cell.angle_alpha   90.00
_cell.angle_beta   90.00
_cell.angle_gamma   90.00
#
_symmetry.space_group_name_H-M   'P 1'
#
loop_
_entity.id
_entity.type
_entity.pdbx_description
1 polymer ?
#
loop_
_entity_poly.entity_id
_entity_poly.type
_entity_poly.pdbx_seq_one_letter_code
_entity_poly.pdbx_strand_id
1 'polypeptide(L)'
;MRKLALSLFVAGCLFSGLSLHATIFGKIQGIVHDPQHRPIAGAAVKLEAITSSWSQTTQTDDNGEFLFTSVPVGDYKITVTQPKFDTTEQTVTVASNSSPILHFQLAIASVNQTTIVVSQADVANVDSVTPTTLVNRADIAQTPGADRTNSLAMITDYVPAAYVTHDMLHMRGGHQVDWLIDGVPVPNTNIASNLGPVIDPKDIDYLEIQRGSYDADYGDRTYGIFNIVPRSGFERDNQAELVTSFGNWYQTNDQLNFGGHTQRFAYYASLNANRSNYGLQAPIGQVVHDAENGYGGFASFTFNPDPKNQLRLVASLRQDFYQIPIDPDPNSAGNQIFPSFGLRDSEREPDGYVTFSWIHTFNPNLILTVSPFYHYNKASYEASPNDVPVITDVQQTANY
;
A
#
# COMPACT_ATOMS: atom_id res chain seq x y z
N MET A 1 -21.58 21.58 39.44
CA MET A 1 -22.13 20.39 38.81
C MET A 1 -22.28 20.50 37.28
N ARG A 2 -22.92 21.54 36.73
CA ARG A 2 -23.07 21.68 35.25
C ARG A 2 -21.72 21.76 34.46
N LYS A 3 -20.71 22.44 34.99
CA LYS A 3 -19.39 22.56 34.32
C LYS A 3 -18.61 21.24 34.34
N LEU A 4 -18.74 20.46 35.42
CA LEU A 4 -18.12 19.13 35.54
C LEU A 4 -18.78 18.11 34.60
N ALA A 5 -20.10 18.15 34.46
CA ALA A 5 -20.84 17.31 33.52
C ALA A 5 -20.53 17.63 32.06
N LEU A 6 -20.31 18.91 31.72
CA LEU A 6 -19.92 19.34 30.38
C LEU A 6 -18.48 18.91 30.07
N SER A 7 -17.56 19.00 31.02
CA SER A 7 -16.18 18.55 30.85
C SER A 7 -16.10 17.01 30.71
N LEU A 8 -16.90 16.26 31.44
CA LEU A 8 -17.01 14.79 31.30
C LEU A 8 -17.66 14.40 29.97
N PHE A 9 -18.65 15.15 29.50
CA PHE A 9 -19.27 14.92 28.21
C PHE A 9 -18.32 15.22 27.04
N VAL A 10 -17.57 16.33 27.10
CA VAL A 10 -16.54 16.67 26.10
C VAL A 10 -15.39 15.67 26.13
N ALA A 11 -14.93 15.23 27.30
CA ALA A 11 -13.94 14.15 27.40
C ALA A 11 -14.48 12.81 26.86
N GLY A 12 -15.74 12.47 27.12
CA GLY A 12 -16.40 11.30 26.56
C GLY A 12 -16.52 11.34 25.03
N CYS A 13 -16.83 12.51 24.46
CA CYS A 13 -16.88 12.70 23.00
C CYS A 13 -15.49 12.67 22.34
N LEU A 14 -14.44 13.06 23.05
CA LEU A 14 -13.05 12.96 22.56
C LEU A 14 -12.54 11.51 22.58
N PHE A 15 -13.06 10.65 23.44
CA PHE A 15 -12.70 9.24 23.49
C PHE A 15 -13.58 8.33 22.63
N SER A 16 -14.76 8.77 22.18
CA SER A 16 -15.66 7.98 21.33
C SER A 16 -15.32 7.99 19.85
N GLY A 17 -14.24 8.68 19.44
CA GLY A 17 -13.79 8.76 18.05
C GLY A 17 -12.43 8.11 17.76
N LEU A 18 -11.85 7.34 18.70
CA LEU A 18 -10.62 6.62 18.46
C LEU A 18 -10.93 5.36 17.65
N SER A 19 -11.00 5.50 16.34
CA SER A 19 -10.88 4.36 15.45
C SER A 19 -9.48 3.79 15.66
N LEU A 20 -9.38 2.58 16.22
CA LEU A 20 -8.16 1.80 16.26
C LEU A 20 -7.84 1.43 14.82
N HIS A 21 -6.78 1.98 14.26
CA HIS A 21 -6.37 1.69 12.90
C HIS A 21 -5.37 0.55 12.91
N ALA A 22 -5.45 -0.29 11.87
CA ALA A 22 -4.56 -1.39 11.64
C ALA A 22 -3.09 -0.94 11.65
N THR A 23 -2.23 -1.78 12.21
CA THR A 23 -0.78 -1.52 12.21
C THR A 23 -0.16 -2.04 10.93
N ILE A 24 0.66 -1.22 10.28
CA ILE A 24 1.49 -1.63 9.13
C ILE A 24 2.74 -2.39 9.56
N PHE A 25 2.82 -2.77 10.82
CA PHE A 25 3.95 -3.47 11.39
C PHE A 25 3.55 -4.86 11.86
N GLY A 26 4.46 -5.80 11.66
CA GLY A 26 4.44 -7.10 12.31
C GLY A 26 5.51 -7.19 13.41
N LYS A 27 5.61 -8.36 13.99
CA LYS A 27 6.68 -8.77 14.90
C LYS A 27 7.36 -10.00 14.31
N ILE A 28 8.61 -10.23 14.66
CA ILE A 28 9.29 -11.49 14.38
C ILE A 28 9.87 -11.96 15.70
N GLN A 29 9.60 -13.17 16.08
CA GLN A 29 10.16 -13.82 17.25
C GLN A 29 10.76 -15.17 16.87
N GLY A 30 11.68 -15.65 17.66
CA GLY A 30 12.25 -16.96 17.40
C GLY A 30 13.15 -17.45 18.51
N ILE A 31 13.60 -18.68 18.34
CA ILE A 31 14.51 -19.36 19.25
C ILE A 31 15.73 -19.86 18.49
N VAL A 32 16.89 -19.70 19.14
CA VAL A 32 18.18 -20.21 18.64
C VAL A 32 18.71 -21.26 19.58
N HIS A 33 19.01 -22.45 19.05
CA HIS A 33 19.50 -23.57 19.81
C HIS A 33 20.61 -24.34 19.07
N ASP A 34 21.37 -25.14 19.81
CA ASP A 34 22.37 -26.06 19.25
C ASP A 34 21.71 -27.39 18.77
N PRO A 35 22.48 -28.30 18.15
CA PRO A 35 21.96 -29.61 17.69
C PRO A 35 21.39 -30.49 18.80
N GLN A 36 21.67 -30.20 20.05
CA GLN A 36 21.14 -30.90 21.22
C GLN A 36 19.95 -30.19 21.84
N HIS A 37 19.34 -29.18 21.10
CA HIS A 37 18.23 -28.33 21.55
C HIS A 37 18.53 -27.51 22.79
N ARG A 38 19.80 -27.21 23.10
CA ARG A 38 20.17 -26.33 24.18
C ARG A 38 20.11 -24.88 23.67
N PRO A 39 19.47 -23.96 24.41
CA PRO A 39 19.38 -22.56 24.00
C PRO A 39 20.77 -21.92 23.86
N ILE A 40 20.93 -21.05 22.90
CA ILE A 40 22.15 -20.28 22.67
C ILE A 40 21.87 -18.82 23.02
N ALA A 41 22.40 -18.39 24.18
CA ALA A 41 22.32 -16.99 24.62
C ALA A 41 23.37 -16.11 23.92
N GLY A 42 23.01 -14.83 23.72
CA GLY A 42 23.91 -13.82 23.15
C GLY A 42 24.25 -14.00 21.67
N ALA A 43 23.52 -14.86 20.95
CA ALA A 43 23.66 -14.93 19.49
C ALA A 43 23.18 -13.64 18.86
N ALA A 44 23.98 -13.07 17.95
CA ALA A 44 23.58 -11.86 17.22
C ALA A 44 22.62 -12.27 16.12
N VAL A 45 21.44 -11.63 16.09
CA VAL A 45 20.39 -11.83 15.10
C VAL A 45 20.23 -10.54 14.32
N LYS A 46 20.48 -10.57 13.01
CA LYS A 46 20.34 -9.44 12.10
C LYS A 46 19.16 -9.69 11.17
N LEU A 47 18.27 -8.72 11.08
CA LEU A 47 17.13 -8.68 10.19
C LEU A 47 17.40 -7.64 9.11
N GLU A 48 17.31 -8.02 7.84
CA GLU A 48 17.57 -7.15 6.67
C GLU A 48 16.42 -7.26 5.68
N ALA A 49 15.88 -6.12 5.24
CA ALA A 49 14.88 -6.12 4.18
C ALA A 49 15.53 -6.56 2.85
N ILE A 50 14.84 -7.40 2.07
CA ILE A 50 15.36 -7.90 0.79
C ILE A 50 15.35 -6.77 -0.27
N THR A 51 14.38 -5.87 -0.19
CA THR A 51 14.13 -4.85 -1.22
C THR A 51 14.60 -3.45 -0.83
N SER A 52 15.19 -3.28 0.37
CA SER A 52 15.64 -1.98 0.87
C SER A 52 16.88 -2.10 1.74
N SER A 53 17.47 -0.97 2.13
CA SER A 53 18.60 -0.92 3.07
C SER A 53 18.17 -0.97 4.56
N TRP A 54 16.87 -1.15 4.83
CA TRP A 54 16.38 -1.24 6.20
C TRP A 54 16.90 -2.50 6.90
N SER A 55 17.40 -2.32 8.11
CA SER A 55 17.85 -3.44 8.93
C SER A 55 17.70 -3.15 10.42
N GLN A 56 17.51 -4.22 11.21
CA GLN A 56 17.56 -4.21 12.68
C GLN A 56 18.47 -5.32 13.18
N THR A 57 18.99 -5.15 14.40
CA THR A 57 19.82 -6.17 15.06
C THR A 57 19.37 -6.34 16.50
N THR A 58 19.29 -7.57 16.97
CA THR A 58 19.04 -7.94 18.37
C THR A 58 19.99 -9.06 18.79
N GLN A 59 19.90 -9.50 20.04
CA GLN A 59 20.60 -10.66 20.55
C GLN A 59 19.61 -11.59 21.25
N THR A 60 19.93 -12.88 21.26
CA THR A 60 19.15 -13.86 22.02
C THR A 60 19.37 -13.67 23.52
N ASP A 61 18.30 -13.89 24.29
CA ASP A 61 18.33 -13.93 25.74
C ASP A 61 18.88 -15.27 26.30
N ASP A 62 18.81 -15.48 27.62
CA ASP A 62 19.29 -16.69 28.29
C ASP A 62 18.51 -17.97 27.88
N ASN A 63 17.30 -17.82 27.35
CA ASN A 63 16.47 -18.90 26.82
C ASN A 63 16.71 -19.14 25.31
N GLY A 64 17.65 -18.40 24.70
CA GLY A 64 17.88 -18.44 23.26
C GLY A 64 16.80 -17.72 22.46
N GLU A 65 15.91 -16.95 23.06
CA GLU A 65 14.81 -16.27 22.41
C GLU A 65 15.23 -14.89 21.91
N PHE A 66 14.70 -14.49 20.75
CA PHE A 66 14.86 -13.15 20.21
C PHE A 66 13.52 -12.58 19.76
N LEU A 67 13.42 -11.24 19.75
CA LEU A 67 12.23 -10.52 19.34
C LEU A 67 12.61 -9.25 18.57
N PHE A 68 11.99 -9.07 17.39
CA PHE A 68 11.90 -7.81 16.68
C PHE A 68 10.47 -7.28 16.77
N THR A 69 10.32 -6.04 17.19
CA THR A 69 9.03 -5.34 17.24
C THR A 69 8.99 -4.26 16.17
N SER A 70 7.79 -3.89 15.74
CA SER A 70 7.59 -2.82 14.74
C SER A 70 8.38 -3.06 13.45
N VAL A 71 8.33 -4.30 12.94
CA VAL A 71 8.92 -4.67 11.66
C VAL A 71 7.95 -4.25 10.55
N PRO A 72 8.35 -3.38 9.61
CA PRO A 72 7.49 -3.02 8.48
C PRO A 72 7.03 -4.23 7.67
N VAL A 73 5.91 -4.12 6.99
CA VAL A 73 5.45 -5.17 6.06
C VAL A 73 6.47 -5.36 4.95
N GLY A 74 6.77 -6.61 4.59
CA GLY A 74 7.72 -6.92 3.52
C GLY A 74 8.44 -8.25 3.69
N ASP A 75 9.42 -8.50 2.81
CA ASP A 75 10.26 -9.69 2.80
C ASP A 75 11.62 -9.39 3.42
N TYR A 76 12.05 -10.28 4.30
CA TYR A 76 13.26 -10.10 5.09
C TYR A 76 14.16 -11.32 5.05
N LYS A 77 15.46 -11.05 5.17
CA LYS A 77 16.47 -12.05 5.46
C LYS A 77 16.91 -11.91 6.92
N ILE A 78 16.91 -13.00 7.67
CA ILE A 78 17.43 -13.09 9.02
C ILE A 78 18.73 -13.86 8.99
N THR A 79 19.76 -13.28 9.56
CA THR A 79 21.08 -13.88 9.73
C THR A 79 21.37 -14.05 11.23
N VAL A 80 21.64 -15.26 11.66
CA VAL A 80 22.03 -15.59 13.05
C VAL A 80 23.50 -15.95 13.09
N THR A 81 24.26 -15.27 13.93
CA THR A 81 25.71 -15.51 14.12
C THR A 81 26.07 -15.68 15.59
N GLN A 82 26.90 -16.67 15.89
CA GLN A 82 27.46 -16.92 17.20
C GLN A 82 28.87 -17.48 17.07
N PRO A 83 29.86 -16.99 17.87
CA PRO A 83 31.20 -17.56 17.85
C PRO A 83 31.18 -19.09 18.11
N LYS A 84 31.95 -19.84 17.31
CA LYS A 84 32.06 -21.30 17.31
C LYS A 84 30.89 -22.05 16.65
N PHE A 85 29.93 -21.36 16.07
CA PHE A 85 28.83 -21.92 15.31
C PHE A 85 28.86 -21.41 13.87
N ASP A 86 28.30 -22.19 12.96
CA ASP A 86 28.10 -21.78 11.59
C ASP A 86 27.00 -20.69 11.51
N THR A 87 27.21 -19.72 10.63
CA THR A 87 26.18 -18.69 10.35
C THR A 87 24.98 -19.34 9.66
N THR A 88 23.78 -19.04 10.14
CA THR A 88 22.52 -19.55 9.55
C THR A 88 21.69 -18.38 9.04
N GLU A 89 21.12 -18.55 7.85
CA GLU A 89 20.23 -17.55 7.23
C GLU A 89 18.87 -18.17 6.93
N GLN A 90 17.81 -17.35 7.05
CA GLN A 90 16.45 -17.73 6.72
C GLN A 90 15.70 -16.50 6.16
N THR A 91 14.80 -16.72 5.21
CA THR A 91 13.90 -15.67 4.74
C THR A 91 12.54 -15.76 5.43
N VAL A 92 11.89 -14.61 5.64
CA VAL A 92 10.58 -14.51 6.25
C VAL A 92 9.80 -13.35 5.63
N THR A 93 8.51 -13.57 5.38
CA THR A 93 7.57 -12.52 4.97
C THR A 93 6.83 -12.01 6.20
N VAL A 94 6.75 -10.68 6.36
CA VAL A 94 6.03 -10.00 7.44
C VAL A 94 4.82 -9.31 6.86
N ALA A 95 3.64 -9.68 7.33
CA ALA A 95 2.37 -9.01 7.06
C ALA A 95 1.94 -8.16 8.27
N SER A 96 0.96 -7.27 8.08
CA SER A 96 0.40 -6.48 9.18
C SER A 96 -0.12 -7.39 10.30
N ASN A 97 0.17 -7.03 11.53
CA ASN A 97 -0.15 -7.81 12.74
C ASN A 97 0.40 -9.25 12.76
N SER A 98 1.25 -9.62 11.82
CA SER A 98 1.86 -10.95 11.85
C SER A 98 2.92 -11.08 12.95
N SER A 99 3.08 -12.29 13.48
CA SER A 99 4.09 -12.62 14.49
C SER A 99 4.71 -13.98 14.19
N PRO A 100 5.43 -14.14 13.05
CA PRO A 100 6.06 -15.41 12.71
C PRO A 100 7.05 -15.83 13.77
N ILE A 101 7.02 -17.13 14.11
CA ILE A 101 7.92 -17.78 15.06
C ILE A 101 8.95 -18.58 14.28
N LEU A 102 10.22 -18.26 14.45
CA LEU A 102 11.32 -18.86 13.71
C LEU A 102 12.17 -19.74 14.61
N HIS A 103 12.66 -20.85 14.05
CA HIS A 103 13.56 -21.77 14.73
C HIS A 103 14.90 -21.82 14.01
N PHE A 104 15.97 -21.54 14.73
CA PHE A 104 17.34 -21.62 14.22
C PHE A 104 18.14 -22.68 15.00
N GLN A 105 18.54 -23.72 14.31
CA GLN A 105 19.49 -24.71 14.82
C GLN A 105 20.88 -24.36 14.28
N LEU A 106 21.80 -23.94 15.14
CA LEU A 106 23.16 -23.63 14.76
C LEU A 106 24.04 -24.87 14.83
N ALA A 107 24.68 -25.24 13.72
CA ALA A 107 25.71 -26.25 13.68
C ALA A 107 27.02 -25.74 14.32
N ILE A 108 27.78 -26.61 14.98
CA ILE A 108 29.10 -26.27 15.51
C ILE A 108 30.06 -26.07 14.32
N ALA A 109 30.70 -24.92 14.24
CA ALA A 109 31.59 -24.59 13.14
C ALA A 109 32.73 -25.63 13.04
N SER A 110 32.83 -26.29 11.90
CA SER A 110 33.97 -27.16 11.58
C SER A 110 35.11 -26.29 11.04
N VAL A 111 36.35 -26.62 11.37
CA VAL A 111 37.57 -25.81 11.12
C VAL A 111 37.82 -25.46 9.65
N ASN A 112 37.01 -25.95 8.69
CA ASN A 112 37.30 -25.82 7.26
C ASN A 112 36.13 -25.54 6.32
N GLN A 113 34.91 -25.27 6.79
CA GLN A 113 33.79 -24.94 5.87
C GLN A 113 32.78 -23.98 6.54
N THR A 114 32.56 -22.84 5.93
CA THR A 114 31.37 -22.02 6.22
C THR A 114 30.22 -22.61 5.42
N THR A 115 29.29 -23.27 6.07
CA THR A 115 28.05 -23.75 5.45
C THR A 115 26.95 -22.75 5.71
N ILE A 116 26.49 -22.07 4.67
CA ILE A 116 25.29 -21.25 4.75
C ILE A 116 24.11 -22.18 4.50
N VAL A 117 23.30 -22.41 5.52
CA VAL A 117 22.04 -23.14 5.38
C VAL A 117 20.95 -22.10 5.06
N VAL A 118 20.52 -22.04 3.80
CA VAL A 118 19.37 -21.26 3.40
C VAL A 118 18.14 -22.13 3.55
N SER A 119 17.28 -21.83 4.52
CA SER A 119 15.95 -22.42 4.61
C SER A 119 14.91 -21.36 4.30
N GLN A 120 13.97 -21.68 3.44
CA GLN A 120 12.79 -20.85 3.22
C GLN A 120 11.74 -21.33 4.21
N ALA A 121 11.41 -20.47 5.19
CA ALA A 121 10.27 -20.74 6.04
C ALA A 121 9.02 -20.33 5.26
N ASP A 122 8.26 -21.31 4.84
CA ASP A 122 6.88 -21.09 4.42
C ASP A 122 6.07 -20.90 5.71
N VAL A 123 6.10 -19.67 6.23
CA VAL A 123 5.49 -19.36 7.52
C VAL A 123 3.99 -19.15 7.30
N ALA A 124 3.25 -20.25 7.37
CA ALA A 124 1.85 -20.13 7.75
C ALA A 124 1.84 -19.44 9.13
N ASN A 125 1.31 -18.21 9.20
CA ASN A 125 1.16 -17.51 10.45
C ASN A 125 0.22 -18.31 11.35
N VAL A 126 0.78 -18.99 12.36
CA VAL A 126 0.03 -19.91 13.23
C VAL A 126 -0.99 -19.14 14.09
N ASP A 127 -0.78 -17.83 14.27
CA ASP A 127 -1.59 -16.96 15.11
C ASP A 127 -2.60 -16.13 14.31
N SER A 128 -2.56 -16.15 12.97
CA SER A 128 -3.52 -15.44 12.13
C SER A 128 -4.29 -16.40 11.22
N VAL A 129 -5.59 -16.34 11.30
CA VAL A 129 -6.51 -17.05 10.39
C VAL A 129 -6.82 -16.23 9.12
N THR A 130 -6.24 -15.05 8.99
CA THR A 130 -6.48 -14.12 7.89
C THR A 130 -5.65 -14.51 6.67
N PRO A 131 -6.26 -14.90 5.54
CA PRO A 131 -5.52 -15.15 4.31
C PRO A 131 -4.99 -13.83 3.76
N THR A 132 -3.69 -13.61 3.86
CA THR A 132 -2.99 -12.42 3.38
C THR A 132 -2.21 -12.73 2.12
N THR A 133 -2.25 -11.82 1.15
CA THR A 133 -1.42 -11.85 -0.05
C THR A 133 -0.60 -10.56 -0.10
N LEU A 134 0.70 -10.68 -0.34
CA LEU A 134 1.59 -9.55 -0.63
C LEU A 134 1.88 -9.51 -2.13
N VAL A 135 1.61 -8.37 -2.75
CA VAL A 135 2.02 -8.07 -4.12
C VAL A 135 3.18 -7.10 -4.02
N ASN A 136 4.36 -7.54 -4.36
CA ASN A 136 5.56 -6.73 -4.22
C ASN A 136 5.82 -5.86 -5.46
N ARG A 137 6.79 -4.97 -5.38
CA ARG A 137 7.14 -4.04 -6.45
C ARG A 137 7.53 -4.74 -7.77
N ALA A 138 8.17 -5.89 -7.71
CA ALA A 138 8.53 -6.64 -8.91
C ALA A 138 7.29 -7.22 -9.60
N ASP A 139 6.32 -7.73 -8.82
CA ASP A 139 5.03 -8.19 -9.32
C ASP A 139 4.26 -7.04 -9.96
N ILE A 140 4.23 -5.86 -9.31
CA ILE A 140 3.60 -4.65 -9.82
C ILE A 140 4.22 -4.25 -11.17
N ALA A 141 5.55 -4.18 -11.25
CA ALA A 141 6.27 -3.78 -12.46
C ALA A 141 6.09 -4.76 -13.63
N GLN A 142 5.81 -6.04 -13.34
CA GLN A 142 5.57 -7.08 -14.36
C GLN A 142 4.09 -7.23 -14.74
N THR A 143 3.18 -6.55 -14.01
CA THR A 143 1.74 -6.64 -14.28
C THR A 143 1.38 -5.88 -15.55
N PRO A 144 0.80 -6.53 -16.57
CA PRO A 144 0.35 -5.85 -17.78
C PRO A 144 -0.71 -4.78 -17.46
N GLY A 145 -0.51 -3.57 -17.95
CA GLY A 145 -1.45 -2.47 -17.76
C GLY A 145 -1.33 -1.73 -16.41
N ALA A 146 -0.34 -2.06 -15.57
CA ALA A 146 -0.07 -1.33 -14.34
C ALA A 146 0.32 0.15 -14.56
N ASP A 147 0.62 0.53 -15.79
CA ASP A 147 0.91 1.91 -16.20
C ASP A 147 -0.33 2.74 -16.56
N ARG A 148 -1.51 2.14 -16.54
CA ARG A 148 -2.74 2.83 -16.92
C ARG A 148 -3.42 3.46 -15.72
N THR A 149 -4.29 4.41 -15.98
CA THR A 149 -5.28 4.87 -15.03
C THR A 149 -6.05 3.67 -14.45
N ASN A 150 -6.35 3.72 -13.17
CA ASN A 150 -6.98 2.61 -12.43
C ASN A 150 -6.12 1.32 -12.36
N SER A 151 -4.81 1.46 -12.51
CA SER A 151 -3.86 0.35 -12.51
C SER A 151 -3.83 -0.49 -11.22
N LEU A 152 -4.25 0.07 -10.08
CA LEU A 152 -4.38 -0.69 -8.84
C LEU A 152 -5.38 -1.85 -8.95
N ALA A 153 -6.48 -1.67 -9.69
CA ALA A 153 -7.42 -2.74 -9.94
C ALA A 153 -6.78 -3.87 -10.78
N MET A 154 -5.95 -3.53 -11.77
CA MET A 154 -5.21 -4.52 -12.56
C MET A 154 -4.25 -5.35 -11.72
N ILE A 155 -3.60 -4.74 -10.73
CA ILE A 155 -2.74 -5.44 -9.78
C ILE A 155 -3.53 -6.45 -8.96
N THR A 156 -4.75 -6.09 -8.54
CA THR A 156 -5.60 -6.97 -7.73
C THR A 156 -6.18 -8.14 -8.49
N ASP A 157 -6.18 -8.14 -9.83
CA ASP A 157 -6.59 -9.29 -10.65
C ASP A 157 -5.72 -10.55 -10.40
N TYR A 158 -4.50 -10.37 -9.91
CA TYR A 158 -3.61 -11.46 -9.51
C TYR A 158 -3.91 -12.01 -8.11
N VAL A 159 -4.81 -11.39 -7.38
CA VAL A 159 -5.18 -11.81 -6.03
C VAL A 159 -6.35 -12.79 -6.11
N PRO A 160 -6.26 -13.99 -5.53
CA PRO A 160 -7.36 -14.95 -5.56
C PRO A 160 -8.67 -14.36 -5.05
N ALA A 161 -9.74 -14.48 -5.86
CA ALA A 161 -11.07 -13.97 -5.60
C ALA A 161 -11.23 -12.43 -5.72
N ALA A 162 -10.24 -11.71 -6.24
CA ALA A 162 -10.37 -10.33 -6.69
C ALA A 162 -10.65 -10.30 -8.20
N TYR A 163 -11.53 -9.41 -8.64
CA TYR A 163 -11.80 -9.16 -10.05
C TYR A 163 -12.46 -7.80 -10.24
N VAL A 164 -12.34 -7.26 -11.45
CA VAL A 164 -12.95 -5.98 -11.82
C VAL A 164 -14.14 -6.25 -12.75
N THR A 165 -15.28 -5.67 -12.44
CA THR A 165 -16.46 -5.65 -13.30
C THR A 165 -17.24 -4.38 -13.05
N HIS A 166 -17.85 -3.83 -14.12
CA HIS A 166 -18.57 -2.54 -14.07
C HIS A 166 -17.72 -1.39 -13.48
N ASP A 167 -16.42 -1.36 -13.83
CA ASP A 167 -15.44 -0.39 -13.33
C ASP A 167 -15.31 -0.36 -11.79
N MET A 168 -15.66 -1.45 -11.15
CA MET A 168 -15.54 -1.63 -9.70
C MET A 168 -14.73 -2.87 -9.36
N LEU A 169 -13.89 -2.74 -8.35
CA LEU A 169 -13.18 -3.86 -7.75
C LEU A 169 -14.12 -4.69 -6.91
N HIS A 170 -14.14 -5.99 -7.16
CA HIS A 170 -14.88 -6.97 -6.37
C HIS A 170 -13.90 -7.90 -5.66
N MET A 171 -14.23 -8.24 -4.43
CA MET A 171 -13.54 -9.26 -3.66
C MET A 171 -14.57 -10.24 -3.11
N ARG A 172 -14.38 -11.55 -3.40
CA ARG A 172 -15.27 -12.62 -2.92
C ARG A 172 -16.76 -12.38 -3.24
N GLY A 173 -17.04 -11.76 -4.37
CA GLY A 173 -18.40 -11.46 -4.83
C GLY A 173 -18.99 -10.13 -4.39
N GLY A 174 -18.30 -9.36 -3.55
CA GLY A 174 -18.75 -8.04 -3.12
C GLY A 174 -17.78 -6.93 -3.50
N HIS A 175 -18.26 -5.70 -3.57
CA HIS A 175 -17.48 -4.52 -3.98
C HIS A 175 -17.20 -3.54 -2.83
N GLN A 176 -17.57 -3.90 -1.60
CA GLN A 176 -17.28 -3.09 -0.43
C GLN A 176 -15.93 -3.53 0.16
N VAL A 177 -14.88 -2.87 -0.25
CA VAL A 177 -13.51 -3.09 0.21
C VAL A 177 -12.97 -1.85 0.90
N ASP A 178 -12.07 -2.05 1.85
CA ASP A 178 -11.34 -0.96 2.50
C ASP A 178 -9.99 -0.77 1.84
N TRP A 179 -9.66 0.50 1.60
CA TRP A 179 -8.34 0.91 1.19
C TRP A 179 -7.64 1.68 2.31
N LEU A 180 -6.36 1.33 2.49
CA LEU A 180 -5.49 2.00 3.44
C LEU A 180 -4.18 2.41 2.75
N ILE A 181 -3.57 3.47 3.24
CA ILE A 181 -2.19 3.84 2.91
C ILE A 181 -1.43 3.85 4.23
N ASP A 182 -0.40 3.00 4.37
CA ASP A 182 0.32 2.81 5.63
C ASP A 182 -0.59 2.48 6.82
N GLY A 183 -1.62 1.66 6.62
CA GLY A 183 -2.59 1.30 7.64
C GLY A 183 -3.58 2.42 8.00
N VAL A 184 -3.52 3.58 7.34
CA VAL A 184 -4.45 4.69 7.56
C VAL A 184 -5.54 4.66 6.51
N PRO A 185 -6.84 4.67 6.88
CA PRO A 185 -7.94 4.58 5.94
C PRO A 185 -7.92 5.70 4.89
N VAL A 186 -8.31 5.34 3.67
CA VAL A 186 -8.59 6.28 2.59
C VAL A 186 -10.07 6.16 2.24
N PRO A 187 -10.94 6.88 2.93
CA PRO A 187 -12.37 6.83 2.66
C PRO A 187 -12.66 7.33 1.24
N ASN A 188 -13.61 6.68 0.58
CA ASN A 188 -14.11 7.09 -0.73
C ASN A 188 -12.96 7.35 -1.74
N THR A 189 -12.19 6.31 -1.99
CA THR A 189 -10.90 6.38 -2.72
C THR A 189 -10.99 6.96 -4.12
N ASN A 190 -12.13 6.82 -4.77
CA ASN A 190 -12.42 7.42 -6.05
C ASN A 190 -13.93 7.66 -6.14
N ILE A 191 -14.36 8.88 -6.44
CA ILE A 191 -15.78 9.24 -6.52
C ILE A 191 -16.44 8.64 -7.76
N ALA A 192 -15.72 8.60 -8.88
CA ALA A 192 -16.26 8.11 -10.16
C ALA A 192 -16.26 6.59 -10.24
N SER A 193 -15.26 5.92 -9.65
CA SER A 193 -15.15 4.46 -9.64
C SER A 193 -14.53 3.98 -8.33
N ASN A 194 -14.87 2.78 -7.88
CA ASN A 194 -14.32 2.22 -6.63
C ASN A 194 -13.12 1.30 -6.94
N LEU A 195 -12.09 1.85 -7.55
CA LEU A 195 -10.91 1.12 -8.03
C LEU A 195 -9.67 1.29 -7.15
N GLY A 196 -9.78 2.03 -6.07
CA GLY A 196 -8.69 2.30 -5.15
C GLY A 196 -8.24 3.77 -5.14
N PRO A 197 -7.32 4.14 -4.25
CA PRO A 197 -6.78 5.50 -4.20
C PRO A 197 -5.97 5.82 -5.45
N VAL A 198 -5.96 7.09 -5.82
CA VAL A 198 -5.28 7.59 -7.02
C VAL A 198 -3.79 7.80 -6.70
N ILE A 199 -3.03 6.72 -6.68
CA ILE A 199 -1.58 6.71 -6.46
C ILE A 199 -0.89 5.99 -7.63
N ASP A 200 0.25 6.52 -8.08
CA ASP A 200 1.02 5.84 -9.13
C ASP A 200 1.56 4.50 -8.59
N PRO A 201 1.32 3.36 -9.25
CA PRO A 201 1.84 2.07 -8.81
C PRO A 201 3.36 2.01 -8.64
N LYS A 202 4.11 2.86 -9.34
CA LYS A 202 5.57 2.99 -9.19
C LYS A 202 5.97 3.57 -7.84
N ASP A 203 5.02 4.20 -7.10
CA ASP A 203 5.23 4.73 -5.75
C ASP A 203 4.88 3.71 -4.66
N ILE A 204 4.45 2.49 -5.05
CA ILE A 204 4.09 1.40 -4.14
C ILE A 204 5.28 0.46 -3.98
N ASP A 205 5.59 0.12 -2.73
CA ASP A 205 6.57 -0.93 -2.40
C ASP A 205 5.87 -2.29 -2.28
N TYR A 206 4.77 -2.31 -1.53
CA TYR A 206 3.92 -3.50 -1.35
C TYR A 206 2.43 -3.12 -1.38
N LEU A 207 1.62 -4.00 -1.94
CA LEU A 207 0.19 -4.03 -1.72
C LEU A 207 -0.14 -5.26 -0.89
N GLU A 208 -0.59 -5.05 0.33
CA GLU A 208 -1.05 -6.09 1.22
C GLU A 208 -2.56 -6.26 1.09
N ILE A 209 -3.00 -7.48 0.81
CA ILE A 209 -4.41 -7.79 0.64
C ILE A 209 -4.85 -8.83 1.67
N GLN A 210 -5.80 -8.48 2.52
CA GLN A 210 -6.42 -9.38 3.48
C GLN A 210 -7.81 -9.78 2.98
N ARG A 211 -8.08 -11.09 2.97
CA ARG A 211 -9.28 -11.68 2.36
C ARG A 211 -10.18 -12.37 3.38
N GLY A 212 -10.96 -11.58 4.10
CA GLY A 212 -11.85 -12.09 5.16
C GLY A 212 -11.10 -12.54 6.43
N SER A 213 -11.83 -12.78 7.50
CA SER A 213 -11.29 -13.17 8.81
C SER A 213 -10.25 -12.18 9.35
N TYR A 214 -10.38 -10.90 9.00
CA TYR A 214 -9.51 -9.85 9.52
C TYR A 214 -9.79 -9.56 10.97
N ASP A 215 -8.81 -8.96 11.64
CA ASP A 215 -8.89 -8.57 13.04
C ASP A 215 -9.99 -7.53 13.29
N ALA A 216 -10.40 -7.39 14.55
CA ALA A 216 -11.45 -6.45 14.95
C ALA A 216 -11.10 -4.96 14.72
N ASP A 217 -9.84 -4.68 14.38
CA ASP A 217 -9.33 -3.36 14.03
C ASP A 217 -9.93 -2.83 12.72
N TYR A 218 -10.38 -3.76 11.84
CA TYR A 218 -10.99 -3.44 10.57
C TYR A 218 -12.51 -3.54 10.69
N GLY A 219 -13.18 -2.46 10.33
CA GLY A 219 -14.65 -2.38 10.33
C GLY A 219 -15.20 -1.92 9.00
N ASP A 220 -16.54 -1.71 8.93
CA ASP A 220 -17.30 -1.08 7.87
C ASP A 220 -17.35 -1.86 6.53
N ARG A 221 -16.23 -2.33 5.99
CA ARG A 221 -16.13 -3.01 4.70
C ARG A 221 -15.77 -4.47 4.90
N THR A 222 -16.55 -5.39 4.36
CA THR A 222 -16.51 -6.80 4.79
C THR A 222 -15.91 -7.77 3.78
N TYR A 223 -15.54 -7.32 2.57
CA TYR A 223 -15.11 -8.24 1.52
C TYR A 223 -13.60 -8.35 1.37
N GLY A 224 -12.87 -7.28 1.63
CA GLY A 224 -11.41 -7.28 1.57
C GLY A 224 -10.81 -5.98 2.07
N ILE A 225 -9.57 -6.06 2.50
CA ILE A 225 -8.76 -4.93 2.95
C ILE A 225 -7.52 -4.86 2.07
N PHE A 226 -7.28 -3.70 1.50
CA PHE A 226 -6.14 -3.41 0.64
C PHE A 226 -5.31 -2.32 1.30
N ASN A 227 -4.13 -2.68 1.75
CA ASN A 227 -3.20 -1.76 2.38
C ASN A 227 -2.03 -1.47 1.45
N ILE A 228 -1.91 -0.24 1.00
CA ILE A 228 -0.79 0.25 0.21
C ILE A 228 0.34 0.62 1.16
N VAL A 229 1.48 -0.04 1.01
CA VAL A 229 2.73 0.35 1.66
C VAL A 229 3.55 1.13 0.63
N PRO A 230 3.64 2.46 0.77
CA PRO A 230 4.33 3.26 -0.22
C PRO A 230 5.84 3.17 -0.08
N ARG A 231 6.54 3.49 -1.16
CA ARG A 231 8.00 3.54 -1.21
C ARG A 231 8.57 4.49 -0.17
N SER A 232 9.72 4.12 0.34
CA SER A 232 10.46 4.86 1.36
C SER A 232 11.85 5.23 0.84
N GLY A 233 12.40 6.34 1.33
CA GLY A 233 13.77 6.72 1.04
C GLY A 233 14.83 5.77 1.61
N PHE A 234 14.47 4.88 2.54
CA PHE A 234 15.40 3.88 3.07
C PHE A 234 15.86 2.86 2.04
N GLU A 235 15.14 2.68 0.95
CA GLU A 235 15.54 1.84 -0.19
C GLU A 235 16.46 2.57 -1.19
N ARG A 236 16.75 3.86 -0.97
CA ARG A 236 17.47 4.73 -1.89
C ARG A 236 18.72 5.31 -1.24
N ASP A 237 19.81 5.32 -1.99
CA ASP A 237 21.06 5.94 -1.57
C ASP A 237 21.30 7.25 -2.35
N ASN A 238 20.47 8.27 -2.10
CA ASN A 238 20.48 9.57 -2.78
C ASN A 238 20.42 9.43 -4.30
N GLN A 239 19.50 8.63 -4.79
CA GLN A 239 19.34 8.29 -6.20
C GLN A 239 18.12 8.97 -6.79
N ALA A 240 18.21 9.30 -8.08
CA ALA A 240 17.10 9.70 -8.91
C ALA A 240 16.92 8.68 -10.05
N GLU A 241 15.67 8.45 -10.44
CA GLU A 241 15.31 7.54 -11.51
C GLU A 241 14.26 8.21 -12.39
N LEU A 242 14.45 8.12 -13.70
CA LEU A 242 13.45 8.51 -14.69
C LEU A 242 12.93 7.24 -15.37
N VAL A 243 11.64 6.99 -15.23
CA VAL A 243 10.93 5.91 -15.91
C VAL A 243 10.06 6.53 -16.99
N THR A 244 10.20 6.08 -18.21
CA THR A 244 9.37 6.51 -19.34
C THR A 244 8.81 5.29 -20.05
N SER A 245 7.56 5.36 -20.47
CA SER A 245 6.92 4.31 -21.25
C SER A 245 6.20 4.88 -22.46
N PHE A 246 6.16 4.09 -23.53
CA PHE A 246 5.44 4.42 -24.77
C PHE A 246 4.63 3.22 -25.23
N GLY A 247 3.42 3.48 -25.66
CA GLY A 247 2.52 2.43 -26.10
C GLY A 247 1.68 2.84 -27.31
N ASN A 248 0.79 1.94 -27.70
CA ASN A 248 -0.23 2.22 -28.69
C ASN A 248 -1.14 3.37 -28.21
N TRP A 249 -1.86 4.00 -29.14
CA TRP A 249 -2.77 5.11 -28.84
C TRP A 249 -2.06 6.36 -28.24
N TYR A 250 -0.77 6.56 -28.60
CA TYR A 250 0.06 7.63 -28.05
C TYR A 250 0.16 7.59 -26.52
N GLN A 251 0.04 6.41 -25.95
CA GLN A 251 0.17 6.22 -24.53
C GLN A 251 1.59 6.55 -24.09
N THR A 252 1.70 7.39 -23.06
CA THR A 252 2.92 7.60 -22.29
C THR A 252 2.58 7.52 -20.82
N ASN A 253 3.53 7.06 -20.02
CA ASN A 253 3.47 7.15 -18.58
C ASN A 253 4.89 7.39 -18.07
N ASP A 254 5.13 8.61 -17.60
CA ASP A 254 6.45 9.11 -17.23
C ASP A 254 6.48 9.41 -15.74
N GLN A 255 7.53 8.99 -15.06
CA GLN A 255 7.77 9.29 -13.66
C GLN A 255 9.23 9.67 -13.44
N LEU A 256 9.45 10.80 -12.79
CA LEU A 256 10.72 11.16 -12.18
C LEU A 256 10.60 10.94 -10.67
N ASN A 257 11.43 10.08 -10.12
CA ASN A 257 11.48 9.87 -8.68
C ASN A 257 12.88 10.09 -8.14
N PHE A 258 12.97 10.44 -6.88
CA PHE A 258 14.23 10.61 -6.15
C PHE A 258 14.04 10.30 -4.69
N GLY A 259 15.09 9.82 -4.05
CA GLY A 259 15.05 9.47 -2.64
C GLY A 259 16.43 9.23 -2.07
N GLY A 260 16.48 9.25 -0.76
CA GLY A 260 17.71 9.00 -0.01
C GLY A 260 17.46 8.94 1.47
N HIS A 261 18.49 8.57 2.21
CA HIS A 261 18.37 8.44 3.66
C HIS A 261 19.67 8.75 4.40
N THR A 262 19.50 8.96 5.68
CA THR A 262 20.53 8.86 6.72
C THR A 262 20.10 7.75 7.68
N GLN A 263 20.86 7.52 8.74
CA GLN A 263 20.47 6.53 9.77
C GLN A 263 19.10 6.80 10.42
N ARG A 264 18.63 8.04 10.45
CA ARG A 264 17.40 8.44 11.15
C ARG A 264 16.35 9.09 10.28
N PHE A 265 16.71 9.55 9.09
CA PHE A 265 15.81 10.28 8.21
C PHE A 265 15.85 9.67 6.82
N ALA A 266 14.68 9.45 6.25
CA ALA A 266 14.52 9.02 4.87
C ALA A 266 13.50 9.90 4.16
N TYR A 267 13.72 10.13 2.87
CA TYR A 267 12.81 10.86 1.99
C TYR A 267 12.70 10.16 0.65
N TYR A 268 11.49 10.12 0.14
CA TYR A 268 11.17 9.69 -1.21
C TYR A 268 10.17 10.67 -1.81
N ALA A 269 10.33 11.06 -3.05
CA ALA A 269 9.36 11.85 -3.77
C ALA A 269 9.35 11.50 -5.25
N SER A 270 8.19 11.64 -5.87
CA SER A 270 7.99 11.43 -7.31
C SER A 270 7.13 12.51 -7.93
N LEU A 271 7.31 12.72 -9.23
CA LEU A 271 6.44 13.44 -10.11
C LEU A 271 6.08 12.53 -11.27
N ASN A 272 4.81 12.44 -11.60
CA ASN A 272 4.34 11.57 -12.68
C ASN A 272 3.40 12.32 -13.63
N ALA A 273 3.36 11.86 -14.86
CA ALA A 273 2.43 12.32 -15.88
C ALA A 273 2.11 11.17 -16.84
N ASN A 274 0.86 11.07 -17.24
CA ASN A 274 0.42 10.08 -18.23
C ASN A 274 -0.47 10.73 -19.29
N ARG A 275 -0.54 10.07 -20.43
CA ARG A 275 -1.42 10.41 -21.53
C ARG A 275 -1.77 9.16 -22.33
N SER A 276 -3.00 9.10 -22.84
CA SER A 276 -3.43 8.11 -23.84
C SER A 276 -4.54 8.69 -24.68
N ASN A 277 -4.70 8.20 -25.91
CA ASN A 277 -5.91 8.46 -26.73
C ASN A 277 -6.94 7.34 -26.59
N TYR A 278 -6.74 6.42 -25.66
CA TYR A 278 -7.66 5.36 -25.25
C TYR A 278 -7.70 5.29 -23.73
N GLY A 279 -8.51 6.15 -23.14
CA GLY A 279 -8.60 6.34 -21.69
C GLY A 279 -9.63 5.43 -21.05
N LEU A 280 -10.84 5.44 -21.57
CA LEU A 280 -11.96 4.69 -21.04
C LEU A 280 -12.37 3.57 -22.01
N GLN A 281 -13.29 2.73 -21.57
CA GLN A 281 -13.84 1.71 -22.45
C GLN A 281 -14.75 2.34 -23.50
N ALA A 282 -14.32 2.32 -24.75
CA ALA A 282 -15.15 2.82 -25.86
C ALA A 282 -16.42 1.95 -26.05
N PRO A 283 -17.58 2.57 -26.32
CA PRO A 283 -18.85 1.85 -26.49
C PRO A 283 -18.88 0.94 -27.73
N ILE A 284 -17.98 1.18 -28.68
CA ILE A 284 -17.81 0.39 -29.90
C ILE A 284 -16.32 0.18 -30.19
N GLY A 285 -16.00 -0.67 -31.18
CA GLY A 285 -14.62 -0.93 -31.58
C GLY A 285 -13.83 0.26 -32.16
N GLN A 286 -14.51 1.36 -32.51
CA GLN A 286 -13.88 2.59 -32.99
C GLN A 286 -13.74 3.59 -31.84
N VAL A 287 -12.50 3.96 -31.54
CA VAL A 287 -12.17 4.90 -30.45
C VAL A 287 -12.32 6.34 -30.92
N VAL A 288 -13.27 7.07 -30.40
CA VAL A 288 -13.55 8.46 -30.72
C VAL A 288 -13.82 9.26 -29.45
N HIS A 289 -13.16 10.39 -29.28
CA HIS A 289 -13.28 11.26 -28.12
C HIS A 289 -13.00 10.50 -26.81
N ASP A 290 -11.79 9.95 -26.68
CA ASP A 290 -11.42 9.05 -25.58
C ASP A 290 -9.99 9.32 -25.10
N ALA A 291 -9.56 10.57 -25.18
CA ALA A 291 -8.26 10.93 -24.65
C ALA A 291 -8.31 11.08 -23.13
N GLU A 292 -7.27 10.58 -22.49
CA GLU A 292 -6.99 10.83 -21.08
C GLU A 292 -5.64 11.52 -20.92
N ASN A 293 -5.49 12.27 -19.87
CA ASN A 293 -4.22 12.73 -19.35
C ASN A 293 -4.29 12.97 -17.85
N GLY A 294 -3.18 12.77 -17.18
CA GLY A 294 -3.07 12.97 -15.75
C GLY A 294 -1.67 13.41 -15.37
N TYR A 295 -1.58 14.08 -14.26
CA TYR A 295 -0.30 14.42 -13.62
C TYR A 295 -0.45 14.44 -12.12
N GLY A 296 0.63 14.15 -11.43
CA GLY A 296 0.60 14.08 -9.98
C GLY A 296 1.99 14.06 -9.37
N GLY A 297 1.99 13.94 -8.07
CA GLY A 297 3.19 13.77 -7.28
C GLY A 297 2.91 13.05 -5.99
N PHE A 298 3.93 12.39 -5.50
CA PHE A 298 3.91 11.63 -4.25
C PHE A 298 5.12 12.01 -3.41
N ALA A 299 4.99 11.99 -2.09
CA ALA A 299 6.10 12.16 -1.17
C ALA A 299 5.91 11.32 0.10
N SER A 300 7.00 10.71 0.56
CA SER A 300 7.09 9.97 1.81
C SER A 300 8.32 10.42 2.59
N PHE A 301 8.13 10.85 3.83
CA PHE A 301 9.20 11.22 4.75
C PHE A 301 9.10 10.38 6.00
N THR A 302 10.21 9.82 6.43
CA THR A 302 10.29 9.05 7.68
C THR A 302 11.41 9.60 8.55
N PHE A 303 11.14 9.84 9.81
CA PHE A 303 12.12 10.29 10.79
C PHE A 303 12.03 9.44 12.05
N ASN A 304 13.14 8.83 12.40
CA ASN A 304 13.33 7.99 13.59
C ASN A 304 14.21 8.74 14.60
N PRO A 305 13.64 9.62 15.46
CA PRO A 305 14.43 10.39 16.44
C PRO A 305 15.17 9.47 17.40
N ASP A 306 14.58 8.36 17.77
CA ASP A 306 15.12 7.32 18.65
C ASP A 306 14.48 5.94 18.33
N PRO A 307 14.97 4.83 18.95
CA PRO A 307 14.44 3.48 18.67
C PRO A 307 12.96 3.25 19.05
N LYS A 308 12.37 4.15 19.83
CA LYS A 308 10.99 4.02 20.30
C LYS A 308 10.01 4.89 19.52
N ASN A 309 10.50 5.86 18.76
CA ASN A 309 9.67 6.83 18.08
C ASN A 309 9.94 6.82 16.57
N GLN A 310 8.88 6.79 15.79
CA GLN A 310 8.91 7.05 14.36
C GLN A 310 7.87 8.11 14.00
N LEU A 311 8.27 9.09 13.21
CA LEU A 311 7.40 10.07 12.59
C LEU A 311 7.39 9.81 11.09
N ARG A 312 6.20 9.76 10.50
CA ARG A 312 6.03 9.52 9.06
C ARG A 312 5.04 10.51 8.48
N LEU A 313 5.37 11.06 7.33
CA LEU A 313 4.48 11.89 6.52
C LEU A 313 4.36 11.27 5.14
N VAL A 314 3.14 11.04 4.69
CA VAL A 314 2.83 10.59 3.33
C VAL A 314 1.87 11.58 2.70
N ALA A 315 2.15 12.00 1.49
CA ALA A 315 1.30 12.90 0.72
C ALA A 315 1.22 12.47 -0.74
N SER A 316 0.03 12.53 -1.31
CA SER A 316 -0.24 12.29 -2.73
C SER A 316 -1.15 13.40 -3.24
N LEU A 317 -0.85 13.90 -4.43
CA LEU A 317 -1.70 14.85 -5.15
C LEU A 317 -1.76 14.41 -6.60
N ARG A 318 -2.97 14.37 -7.18
CA ARG A 318 -3.15 14.00 -8.57
C ARG A 318 -4.32 14.73 -9.20
N GLN A 319 -4.24 14.96 -10.50
CA GLN A 319 -5.31 15.47 -11.34
C GLN A 319 -5.40 14.60 -12.58
N ASP A 320 -6.55 13.99 -12.79
CA ASP A 320 -6.88 13.26 -14.01
C ASP A 320 -7.95 14.00 -14.82
N PHE A 321 -7.88 13.80 -16.13
CA PHE A 321 -8.82 14.33 -17.10
C PHE A 321 -9.15 13.25 -18.11
N TYR A 322 -10.44 13.07 -18.36
CA TYR A 322 -10.99 12.10 -19.31
C TYR A 322 -11.91 12.78 -20.30
N GLN A 323 -11.80 12.37 -21.55
CA GLN A 323 -12.88 12.54 -22.52
C GLN A 323 -13.83 11.36 -22.41
N ILE A 324 -15.12 11.61 -22.48
CA ILE A 324 -16.12 10.54 -22.46
C ILE A 324 -16.27 10.00 -23.87
N PRO A 325 -15.97 8.72 -24.13
CA PRO A 325 -15.99 8.16 -25.47
C PRO A 325 -17.42 8.12 -26.03
N ILE A 326 -17.53 8.34 -27.32
CA ILE A 326 -18.81 8.41 -28.03
C ILE A 326 -18.92 7.34 -29.10
N ASP A 327 -20.16 6.98 -29.46
CA ASP A 327 -20.48 6.23 -30.66
C ASP A 327 -20.64 7.20 -31.85
N PRO A 328 -19.74 7.15 -32.84
CA PRO A 328 -19.78 8.09 -33.97
C PRO A 328 -20.87 7.77 -35.01
N ASP A 329 -21.60 6.64 -34.93
CA ASP A 329 -22.70 6.34 -35.83
C ASP A 329 -24.05 6.84 -35.28
N PRO A 330 -24.61 7.92 -35.81
CA PRO A 330 -25.88 8.47 -35.34
C PRO A 330 -27.08 7.51 -35.45
N ASN A 331 -26.93 6.46 -36.26
CA ASN A 331 -28.00 5.48 -36.51
C ASN A 331 -27.78 4.18 -35.75
N SER A 332 -26.74 4.07 -34.94
CA SER A 332 -26.48 2.88 -34.14
C SER A 332 -27.60 2.61 -33.13
N ALA A 333 -27.78 1.34 -32.78
CA ALA A 333 -28.74 0.95 -31.76
C ALA A 333 -28.41 1.61 -30.39
N GLY A 334 -27.14 1.84 -30.11
CA GLY A 334 -26.66 2.54 -28.88
C GLY A 334 -27.14 3.99 -28.86
N ASN A 335 -26.92 4.74 -29.94
CA ASN A 335 -27.34 6.14 -30.07
C ASN A 335 -28.87 6.33 -30.11
N GLN A 336 -29.64 5.30 -30.44
CA GLN A 336 -31.10 5.34 -30.38
C GLN A 336 -31.62 5.27 -28.95
N ILE A 337 -30.84 4.68 -28.03
CA ILE A 337 -31.19 4.55 -26.61
C ILE A 337 -30.52 5.65 -25.79
N PHE A 338 -29.22 5.85 -25.97
CA PHE A 338 -28.41 6.86 -25.30
C PHE A 338 -27.62 7.68 -26.33
N PRO A 339 -28.18 8.77 -26.84
CA PRO A 339 -27.56 9.57 -27.89
C PRO A 339 -26.22 10.18 -27.39
N SER A 340 -25.12 9.70 -27.95
CA SER A 340 -23.77 10.23 -27.68
C SER A 340 -23.16 10.92 -28.92
N PHE A 341 -23.76 10.75 -30.08
CA PHE A 341 -23.27 11.32 -31.35
C PHE A 341 -23.13 12.85 -31.27
N GLY A 342 -21.94 13.34 -31.55
CA GLY A 342 -21.63 14.77 -31.58
C GLY A 342 -21.38 15.39 -30.21
N LEU A 343 -21.48 14.63 -29.10
CA LEU A 343 -21.12 15.08 -27.79
C LEU A 343 -19.60 15.23 -27.65
N ARG A 344 -19.18 16.04 -26.68
CA ARG A 344 -17.76 16.31 -26.33
C ARG A 344 -17.60 16.43 -24.84
N ASP A 345 -18.28 15.57 -24.13
CA ASP A 345 -18.28 15.57 -22.67
C ASP A 345 -16.93 15.15 -22.10
N SER A 346 -16.59 15.68 -20.96
CA SER A 346 -15.34 15.37 -20.29
C SER A 346 -15.52 15.33 -18.78
N GLU A 347 -14.55 14.74 -18.12
CA GLU A 347 -14.51 14.67 -16.65
C GLU A 347 -13.13 15.05 -16.11
N ARG A 348 -13.12 15.70 -14.96
CA ARG A 348 -11.91 16.05 -14.20
C ARG A 348 -12.00 15.52 -12.79
N GLU A 349 -10.93 14.86 -12.37
CA GLU A 349 -10.84 14.21 -11.07
C GLU A 349 -9.58 14.65 -10.30
N PRO A 350 -9.63 15.76 -9.54
CA PRO A 350 -8.57 16.06 -8.58
C PRO A 350 -8.70 15.18 -7.35
N ASP A 351 -7.57 14.64 -6.89
CA ASP A 351 -7.43 13.87 -5.68
C ASP A 351 -6.24 14.34 -4.86
N GLY A 352 -6.37 14.35 -3.54
CA GLY A 352 -5.30 14.71 -2.64
C GLY A 352 -5.43 14.03 -1.29
N TYR A 353 -4.38 13.37 -0.88
CA TYR A 353 -4.28 12.67 0.40
C TYR A 353 -3.04 13.10 1.14
N VAL A 354 -3.16 13.33 2.44
CA VAL A 354 -2.04 13.57 3.34
C VAL A 354 -2.29 12.90 4.67
N THR A 355 -1.30 12.19 5.18
CA THR A 355 -1.31 11.64 6.53
C THR A 355 0.00 11.92 7.22
N PHE A 356 -0.08 12.18 8.52
CA PHE A 356 1.06 12.24 9.43
C PHE A 356 0.87 11.17 10.49
N SER A 357 1.85 10.28 10.66
CA SER A 357 1.80 9.22 11.65
C SER A 357 2.91 9.40 12.69
N TRP A 358 2.55 9.34 13.96
CA TRP A 358 3.47 9.17 15.06
C TRP A 358 3.28 7.78 15.67
N ILE A 359 4.34 7.00 15.65
CA ILE A 359 4.36 5.64 16.17
C ILE A 359 5.30 5.64 17.37
N HIS A 360 4.79 5.22 18.53
CA HIS A 360 5.56 5.12 19.77
C HIS A 360 5.49 3.70 20.34
N THR A 361 6.65 3.09 20.54
CA THR A 361 6.79 1.77 21.15
C THR A 361 7.13 1.92 22.64
N PHE A 362 6.15 1.73 23.52
CA PHE A 362 6.36 1.73 24.97
C PHE A 362 7.19 0.52 25.41
N ASN A 363 6.80 -0.66 24.91
CA ASN A 363 7.45 -1.94 25.13
C ASN A 363 7.03 -2.93 24.02
N PRO A 364 7.59 -4.16 23.96
CA PRO A 364 7.27 -5.14 22.92
C PRO A 364 5.79 -5.47 22.73
N ASN A 365 4.98 -5.28 23.77
CA ASN A 365 3.56 -5.63 23.77
C ASN A 365 2.64 -4.40 23.68
N LEU A 366 3.18 -3.18 23.62
CA LEU A 366 2.39 -1.95 23.60
C LEU A 366 3.00 -0.94 22.64
N ILE A 367 2.29 -0.71 21.54
CA ILE A 367 2.60 0.29 20.52
C ILE A 367 1.41 1.25 20.45
N LEU A 368 1.70 2.54 20.36
CA LEU A 368 0.72 3.58 20.08
C LEU A 368 0.99 4.17 18.69
N THR A 369 -0.03 4.21 17.86
CA THR A 369 0.01 4.92 16.57
C THR A 369 -1.05 6.02 16.59
N VAL A 370 -0.66 7.23 16.20
CA VAL A 370 -1.57 8.38 16.04
C VAL A 370 -1.37 8.92 14.63
N SER A 371 -2.42 8.84 13.81
CA SER A 371 -2.33 9.14 12.37
C SER A 371 -3.47 10.05 11.91
N PRO A 372 -3.41 11.37 12.20
CA PRO A 372 -4.33 12.31 11.56
C PRO A 372 -4.09 12.31 10.04
N PHE A 373 -5.19 12.34 9.29
CA PHE A 373 -5.15 12.42 7.84
C PHE A 373 -6.20 13.38 7.30
N TYR A 374 -6.00 13.79 6.07
CA TYR A 374 -6.97 14.54 5.28
C TYR A 374 -6.99 13.97 3.87
N HIS A 375 -8.19 13.72 3.36
CA HIS A 375 -8.43 13.29 2.00
C HIS A 375 -9.44 14.22 1.33
N TYR A 376 -9.13 14.64 0.13
CA TYR A 376 -9.99 15.41 -0.76
C TYR A 376 -10.05 14.73 -2.11
N ASN A 377 -11.24 14.48 -2.61
CA ASN A 377 -11.44 14.10 -3.99
C ASN A 377 -12.68 14.80 -4.58
N LYS A 378 -12.69 14.93 -5.89
CA LYS A 378 -13.78 15.55 -6.63
C LYS A 378 -13.87 14.91 -8.00
N ALA A 379 -15.09 14.64 -8.48
CA ALA A 379 -15.38 14.39 -9.88
C ALA A 379 -16.22 15.55 -10.43
N SER A 380 -15.80 16.10 -11.56
CA SER A 380 -16.49 17.19 -12.24
C SER A 380 -16.75 16.78 -13.68
N TYR A 381 -18.00 16.47 -13.97
CA TYR A 381 -18.46 16.23 -15.33
C TYR A 381 -18.72 17.58 -16.04
N GLU A 382 -18.15 17.76 -17.21
CA GLU A 382 -18.29 18.94 -18.04
C GLU A 382 -19.05 18.55 -19.33
N ALA A 383 -20.35 18.86 -19.35
CA ALA A 383 -21.20 18.58 -20.50
C ALA A 383 -20.85 19.44 -21.70
N SER A 384 -20.91 18.88 -22.90
CA SER A 384 -20.78 19.65 -24.15
C SER A 384 -22.00 20.55 -24.38
N PRO A 385 -21.84 21.65 -25.12
CA PRO A 385 -22.96 22.55 -25.43
C PRO A 385 -24.12 21.87 -26.20
N ASN A 386 -23.85 20.74 -26.79
CA ASN A 386 -24.84 19.97 -27.57
C ASN A 386 -25.47 18.84 -26.79
N ASP A 387 -25.06 18.65 -25.52
CA ASP A 387 -25.66 17.62 -24.68
C ASP A 387 -27.12 17.97 -24.37
N VAL A 388 -27.94 16.93 -24.30
CA VAL A 388 -29.36 17.11 -24.06
C VAL A 388 -29.58 17.41 -22.59
N PRO A 389 -30.44 18.27 -22.30
CA PRO A 389 -30.41 19.49 -21.52
C PRO A 389 -30.75 19.30 -20.06
N VAL A 390 -30.51 18.21 -19.43
CA VAL A 390 -31.00 18.03 -18.06
C VAL A 390 -29.90 18.22 -17.00
N ILE A 391 -28.64 18.05 -17.41
CA ILE A 391 -27.50 18.14 -16.49
C ILE A 391 -26.37 18.89 -17.20
N THR A 392 -26.22 20.18 -16.90
CA THR A 392 -25.20 21.02 -17.54
C THR A 392 -23.85 20.96 -16.81
N ASP A 393 -23.84 20.64 -15.54
CA ASP A 393 -22.62 20.53 -14.72
C ASP A 393 -22.93 19.73 -13.45
N VAL A 394 -22.45 18.48 -13.40
CA VAL A 394 -22.54 17.65 -12.19
C VAL A 394 -21.19 17.61 -11.50
N GLN A 395 -21.18 18.01 -10.26
CA GLN A 395 -19.99 17.95 -9.41
C GLN A 395 -20.25 17.13 -8.17
N GLN A 396 -19.34 16.19 -7.88
CA GLN A 396 -19.28 15.49 -6.61
C GLN A 396 -17.96 15.84 -5.93
N THR A 397 -18.02 16.23 -4.68
CA THR A 397 -16.83 16.58 -3.88
C THR A 397 -16.93 15.93 -2.52
N ALA A 398 -15.85 15.32 -2.09
CA ALA A 398 -15.72 14.76 -0.75
C ALA A 398 -14.47 15.25 -0.04
N ASN A 399 -14.59 15.46 1.26
CA ASN A 399 -13.51 15.85 2.16
C ASN A 399 -13.61 14.99 3.44
N TYR A 400 -12.50 14.40 3.87
CA TYR A 400 -12.42 13.50 5.03
C TYR A 400 -11.25 13.83 5.94
#